data_5fc521bd9f7d6c7a9fe27ed9f5a6d44b
#
_entry.id   5fc521bd9f7d6c7a9fe27ed9f5a6d44b
#
_cell.length_a   1.000
_cell.length_b   1.000
_cell.length_c   1.000
_cell.angle_alpha   90.00
_cell.angle_beta   90.00
_cell.angle_gamma   90.00
#
_symmetry.space_group_name_H-M   'P 1'
#
loop_
_entity.id
_entity.type
_entity.pdbx_description
1 polymer ?
#
loop_
_entity_poly.entity_id
_entity_poly.type
_entity_poly.pdbx_seq_one_letter_code
_entity_poly.pdbx_strand_id
1 'polypeptide(L)'
;MKKNLIIAALMLAVLPTEAQQVKYTINGISSDNGKTVSLIDRGTNQIVNTATVADGKFSMSGDADKDALMAIGIKENPWATLFFNDGTPMTINLNDSTLKGSPQNERLVRYDIDINAPYGNYMLKVQSMSEEEREKKKVELSAGLMIAAMKMMEGVEKVFKDERESLIPVAFISEYHQLFGQQKFDSVLATKPVWANHPIAKRIVEQAAREKAQEAKKQAIVGQQFTDLEEPDTDGKMHKLSEFVGKGKWVLVDFWASWCGPCMQEMPNVSAAYEKYHAKGFDVVGLSFDNKKEPWLKAIADKNMPWTHLSDLKGWRTVASEVYGVNSIPDNLLVDPQGKIVARGLRGQGLQDKLKQIFGE
;
A
#
# COMPACT_ATOMS: atom_id res chain seq x y z
N MET A 1 -19.48 50.13 -33.54
CA MET A 1 -19.54 50.16 -32.06
C MET A 1 -19.67 48.71 -31.59
N LYS A 2 -18.55 48.07 -31.20
CA LYS A 2 -18.56 46.69 -30.64
C LYS A 2 -18.57 46.78 -29.11
N LYS A 3 -19.61 46.32 -28.46
CA LYS A 3 -19.70 46.25 -27.00
C LYS A 3 -18.93 45.00 -26.52
N ASN A 4 -17.82 45.24 -25.86
CA ASN A 4 -17.10 44.19 -25.14
C ASN A 4 -17.85 43.89 -23.83
N LEU A 5 -18.38 42.68 -23.69
CA LEU A 5 -18.93 42.16 -22.44
C LEU A 5 -17.74 41.56 -21.65
N ILE A 6 -17.36 42.25 -20.59
CA ILE A 6 -16.39 41.75 -19.59
C ILE A 6 -17.18 40.85 -18.64
N ILE A 7 -17.02 39.55 -18.78
CA ILE A 7 -17.50 38.56 -17.81
C ILE A 7 -16.46 38.54 -16.65
N ALA A 8 -16.78 39.21 -15.56
CA ALA A 8 -16.05 39.09 -14.32
C ALA A 8 -16.33 37.70 -13.71
N ALA A 9 -15.40 36.79 -13.83
CA ALA A 9 -15.43 35.54 -13.10
C ALA A 9 -15.19 35.83 -11.60
N LEU A 10 -16.27 35.80 -10.82
CA LEU A 10 -16.17 35.75 -9.35
C LEU A 10 -15.51 34.41 -8.98
N MET A 11 -14.22 34.40 -8.70
CA MET A 11 -13.58 33.34 -7.93
C MET A 11 -14.09 33.45 -6.50
N LEU A 12 -15.09 32.66 -6.13
CA LEU A 12 -15.39 32.41 -4.73
C LEU A 12 -14.17 31.66 -4.18
N ALA A 13 -13.31 32.39 -3.45
CA ALA A 13 -12.31 31.77 -2.59
C ALA A 13 -13.10 31.00 -1.52
N VAL A 14 -13.14 29.68 -1.66
CA VAL A 14 -13.58 28.80 -0.58
C VAL A 14 -12.49 28.90 0.47
N LEU A 15 -12.69 29.78 1.46
CA LEU A 15 -11.88 29.79 2.67
C LEU A 15 -12.03 28.39 3.30
N PRO A 16 -10.94 27.73 3.70
CA PRO A 16 -11.06 26.52 4.48
C PRO A 16 -11.88 26.86 5.72
N THR A 17 -13.03 26.22 5.90
CA THR A 17 -13.77 26.29 7.16
C THR A 17 -12.85 25.72 8.21
N GLU A 18 -12.41 26.56 9.17
CA GLU A 18 -11.69 26.07 10.34
C GLU A 18 -12.54 24.97 10.99
N ALA A 19 -11.89 23.82 11.27
CA ALA A 19 -12.58 22.73 11.93
C ALA A 19 -13.08 23.21 13.30
N GLN A 20 -14.30 22.87 13.66
CA GLN A 20 -14.86 23.24 14.94
C GLN A 20 -14.03 22.60 16.06
N GLN A 21 -13.44 23.42 16.94
CA GLN A 21 -12.73 22.93 18.12
C GLN A 21 -13.73 22.54 19.20
N VAL A 22 -13.52 21.36 19.79
CA VAL A 22 -14.28 20.92 20.96
C VAL A 22 -13.33 20.39 22.03
N LYS A 23 -13.73 20.58 23.29
CA LYS A 23 -12.93 20.16 24.45
C LYS A 23 -12.98 18.65 24.59
N TYR A 24 -11.80 18.01 24.68
CA TYR A 24 -11.69 16.64 25.18
C TYR A 24 -11.41 16.62 26.67
N THR A 25 -11.94 15.63 27.39
CA THR A 25 -11.65 15.36 28.79
C THR A 25 -11.50 13.84 28.97
N ILE A 26 -10.32 13.42 29.39
CA ILE A 26 -9.95 12.01 29.53
C ILE A 26 -9.52 11.75 30.97
N ASN A 27 -10.19 10.79 31.63
CA ASN A 27 -9.75 10.19 32.88
C ASN A 27 -9.18 8.82 32.57
N GLY A 28 -7.89 8.61 32.82
CA GLY A 28 -7.19 7.41 32.44
C GLY A 28 -6.82 6.51 33.60
N ILE A 29 -6.79 5.21 33.34
CA ILE A 29 -6.34 4.16 34.26
C ILE A 29 -5.19 3.40 33.57
N SER A 30 -4.08 3.19 34.29
CA SER A 30 -2.95 2.37 33.81
C SER A 30 -2.14 1.86 35.00
N SER A 31 -1.68 0.61 34.96
CA SER A 31 -0.76 0.03 35.94
C SER A 31 0.69 0.55 35.79
N ASP A 32 1.01 1.24 34.70
CA ASP A 32 2.36 1.68 34.32
C ASP A 32 2.78 2.99 35.02
N ASN A 33 2.84 3.00 36.34
CA ASN A 33 3.24 4.16 37.12
C ASN A 33 4.60 4.75 36.67
N GLY A 34 4.67 6.07 36.58
CA GLY A 34 5.85 6.81 36.15
C GLY A 34 6.03 6.88 34.63
N LYS A 35 5.25 6.13 33.83
CA LYS A 35 5.29 6.18 32.37
C LYS A 35 4.52 7.38 31.83
N THR A 36 4.96 7.84 30.66
CA THR A 36 4.28 8.93 29.92
C THR A 36 3.26 8.34 28.96
N VAL A 37 2.01 8.78 29.13
CA VAL A 37 0.91 8.57 28.18
C VAL A 37 0.92 9.71 27.18
N SER A 38 0.82 9.40 25.89
CA SER A 38 0.72 10.37 24.81
C SER A 38 -0.63 10.30 24.13
N LEU A 39 -1.20 11.46 23.83
CA LEU A 39 -2.38 11.64 23.00
C LEU A 39 -1.92 12.14 21.62
N ILE A 40 -2.26 11.40 20.57
CA ILE A 40 -1.81 11.65 19.20
C ILE A 40 -3.02 11.88 18.30
N ASP A 41 -3.02 12.94 17.54
CA ASP A 41 -3.95 13.15 16.43
C ASP A 41 -3.53 12.30 15.23
N ARG A 42 -4.36 11.35 14.84
CA ARG A 42 -4.11 10.43 13.70
C ARG A 42 -4.23 11.12 12.34
N GLY A 43 -4.87 12.28 12.30
CA GLY A 43 -4.95 13.12 11.10
C GLY A 43 -3.61 13.79 10.75
N THR A 44 -2.93 14.32 11.75
CA THR A 44 -1.64 15.03 11.61
C THR A 44 -0.43 14.19 12.04
N ASN A 45 -0.68 13.13 12.78
CA ASN A 45 0.31 12.27 13.42
C ASN A 45 1.19 13.01 14.47
N GLN A 46 0.64 14.09 15.06
CA GLN A 46 1.32 14.89 16.07
C GLN A 46 0.84 14.51 17.48
N ILE A 47 1.75 14.59 18.45
CA ILE A 47 1.41 14.51 19.87
C ILE A 47 0.74 15.83 20.26
N VAL A 48 -0.52 15.77 20.69
CA VAL A 48 -1.30 16.95 21.09
C VAL A 48 -1.32 17.14 22.60
N ASN A 49 -1.08 16.09 23.39
CA ASN A 49 -0.97 16.17 24.84
C ASN A 49 -0.18 14.99 25.42
N THR A 50 0.33 15.17 26.64
CA THR A 50 0.99 14.10 27.42
C THR A 50 0.60 14.20 28.88
N ALA A 51 0.59 13.06 29.58
CA ALA A 51 0.43 12.98 31.04
C ALA A 51 1.30 11.85 31.60
N THR A 52 1.68 11.95 32.87
CA THR A 52 2.39 10.87 33.56
C THR A 52 1.41 10.08 34.41
N VAL A 53 1.52 8.74 34.40
CA VAL A 53 0.72 7.88 35.26
C VAL A 53 1.21 8.01 36.71
N ALA A 54 0.31 8.35 37.62
CA ALA A 54 0.56 8.43 39.07
C ALA A 54 -0.57 7.72 39.81
N ASP A 55 -0.23 6.87 40.73
CA ASP A 55 -1.19 6.07 41.55
C ASP A 55 -2.23 5.33 40.67
N GLY A 56 -1.75 4.75 39.56
CA GLY A 56 -2.61 3.98 38.66
C GLY A 56 -3.53 4.84 37.79
N LYS A 57 -3.37 6.16 37.75
CA LYS A 57 -4.26 7.10 37.05
C LYS A 57 -3.49 8.15 36.28
N PHE A 58 -4.15 8.73 35.28
CA PHE A 58 -3.73 9.95 34.58
C PHE A 58 -4.96 10.76 34.14
N SER A 59 -4.78 12.02 33.82
CA SER A 59 -5.85 12.84 33.22
C SER A 59 -5.30 13.78 32.17
N MET A 60 -6.10 14.05 31.14
CA MET A 60 -5.80 14.98 30.07
C MET A 60 -7.04 15.79 29.72
N SER A 61 -6.85 17.07 29.41
CA SER A 61 -7.89 17.88 28.82
C SER A 61 -7.27 18.94 27.91
N GLY A 62 -8.01 19.41 26.93
CA GLY A 62 -7.60 20.39 25.96
C GLY A 62 -8.64 20.52 24.87
N ASP A 63 -8.32 21.31 23.85
CA ASP A 63 -9.17 21.50 22.68
C ASP A 63 -8.51 20.80 21.47
N ALA A 64 -9.34 20.19 20.63
CA ALA A 64 -8.92 19.58 19.38
C ALA A 64 -10.10 19.61 18.39
N ASP A 65 -9.81 19.35 17.11
CA ASP A 65 -10.85 19.31 16.09
C ASP A 65 -11.97 18.34 16.48
N LYS A 66 -13.21 18.78 16.29
CA LYS A 66 -14.37 17.93 16.45
C LYS A 66 -14.25 16.75 15.48
N ASP A 67 -14.57 15.57 16.00
CA ASP A 67 -14.50 14.31 15.26
C ASP A 67 -13.08 13.89 14.83
N ALA A 68 -12.01 14.56 15.29
CA ALA A 68 -10.64 14.09 15.05
C ALA A 68 -10.45 12.69 15.59
N LEU A 69 -9.86 11.81 14.79
CA LEU A 69 -9.46 10.47 15.23
C LEU A 69 -8.19 10.57 16.06
N MET A 70 -8.27 10.21 17.31
CA MET A 70 -7.19 10.27 18.30
C MET A 70 -6.71 8.88 18.66
N ALA A 71 -5.42 8.77 19.01
CA ALA A 71 -4.83 7.58 19.59
C ALA A 71 -4.20 7.92 20.94
N ILE A 72 -4.48 7.14 21.96
CA ILE A 72 -3.90 7.31 23.29
C ILE A 72 -3.21 6.03 23.75
N GLY A 73 -1.98 6.16 24.24
CA GLY A 73 -1.18 5.03 24.68
C GLY A 73 0.16 5.44 25.28
N ILE A 74 0.91 4.43 25.75
CA ILE A 74 2.26 4.57 26.28
C ILE A 74 3.25 4.26 25.17
N LYS A 75 4.29 5.09 25.00
CA LYS A 75 5.26 5.01 23.88
C LYS A 75 5.89 3.62 23.72
N GLU A 76 6.16 2.95 24.84
CA GLU A 76 6.77 1.62 24.88
C GLU A 76 5.79 0.48 24.60
N ASN A 77 4.48 0.78 24.60
CA ASN A 77 3.43 -0.18 24.26
C ASN A 77 2.97 0.08 22.82
N PRO A 78 3.05 -0.91 21.90
CA PRO A 78 2.60 -0.72 20.52
C PRO A 78 1.07 -0.54 20.40
N TRP A 79 0.32 -0.85 21.46
CA TRP A 79 -1.14 -0.76 21.45
C TRP A 79 -1.60 0.62 21.93
N ALA A 80 -2.38 1.29 21.12
CA ALA A 80 -3.02 2.56 21.45
C ALA A 80 -4.54 2.41 21.33
N THR A 81 -5.28 2.98 22.28
CA THR A 81 -6.74 3.05 22.19
C THR A 81 -7.15 4.17 21.26
N LEU A 82 -7.96 3.85 20.24
CA LEU A 82 -8.49 4.82 19.30
C LEU A 82 -9.83 5.38 19.76
N PHE A 83 -10.07 6.67 19.51
CA PHE A 83 -11.36 7.31 19.73
C PHE A 83 -11.51 8.56 18.87
N PHE A 84 -12.75 9.02 18.65
CA PHE A 84 -13.06 10.31 18.03
C PHE A 84 -13.30 11.37 19.12
N ASN A 85 -12.78 12.58 18.90
CA ASN A 85 -13.06 13.71 19.79
C ASN A 85 -14.47 14.26 19.52
N ASP A 86 -15.47 13.65 20.12
CA ASP A 86 -16.88 14.08 20.02
C ASP A 86 -17.30 15.09 21.11
N GLY A 87 -16.34 15.53 21.94
CA GLY A 87 -16.57 16.45 23.05
C GLY A 87 -17.10 15.80 24.31
N THR A 88 -17.36 14.48 24.31
CA THR A 88 -17.88 13.75 25.48
C THR A 88 -16.73 13.39 26.43
N PRO A 89 -16.84 13.68 27.76
CA PRO A 89 -15.86 13.22 28.73
C PRO A 89 -15.79 11.69 28.78
N MET A 90 -14.56 11.15 28.79
CA MET A 90 -14.31 9.72 28.69
C MET A 90 -13.45 9.20 29.82
N THR A 91 -13.68 7.93 30.20
CA THR A 91 -12.75 7.13 31.01
C THR A 91 -12.12 6.07 30.12
N ILE A 92 -10.77 6.03 30.09
CA ILE A 92 -9.99 5.08 29.27
C ILE A 92 -9.12 4.24 30.19
N ASN A 93 -9.22 2.90 30.08
CA ASN A 93 -8.36 1.98 30.80
C ASN A 93 -7.34 1.38 29.82
N LEU A 94 -6.07 1.76 29.97
CA LEU A 94 -4.98 1.30 29.08
C LEU A 94 -4.54 -0.14 29.39
N ASN A 95 -4.95 -0.74 30.52
CA ASN A 95 -4.58 -2.12 30.85
C ASN A 95 -5.35 -3.14 30.01
N ASP A 96 -6.57 -2.80 29.59
CA ASP A 96 -7.48 -3.68 28.84
C ASP A 96 -8.05 -2.99 27.57
N SER A 97 -7.56 -1.80 27.25
CA SER A 97 -8.00 -0.96 26.13
C SER A 97 -9.49 -0.62 26.14
N THR A 98 -10.17 -0.62 27.31
CA THR A 98 -11.58 -0.27 27.40
C THR A 98 -11.79 1.24 27.47
N LEU A 99 -12.94 1.70 26.95
CA LEU A 99 -13.37 3.09 26.95
C LEU A 99 -14.83 3.19 27.37
N LYS A 100 -15.16 4.22 28.18
CA LYS A 100 -16.51 4.53 28.68
C LYS A 100 -16.81 6.03 28.53
N GLY A 101 -18.07 6.37 28.26
CA GLY A 101 -18.58 7.72 28.22
C GLY A 101 -19.12 8.16 26.86
N SER A 102 -18.56 7.68 25.75
CA SER A 102 -19.04 7.97 24.40
C SER A 102 -19.55 6.70 23.73
N PRO A 103 -20.84 6.61 23.39
CA PRO A 103 -21.39 5.40 22.76
C PRO A 103 -20.73 5.05 21.41
N GLN A 104 -20.34 6.05 20.61
CA GLN A 104 -19.61 5.81 19.37
C GLN A 104 -18.22 5.24 19.63
N ASN A 105 -17.49 5.81 20.58
CA ASN A 105 -16.13 5.38 20.91
C ASN A 105 -16.12 4.02 21.64
N GLU A 106 -17.15 3.72 22.44
CA GLU A 106 -17.31 2.38 23.04
C GLU A 106 -17.50 1.30 21.95
N ARG A 107 -18.25 1.62 20.88
CA ARG A 107 -18.40 0.71 19.73
C ARG A 107 -17.10 0.59 18.93
N LEU A 108 -16.40 1.70 18.69
CA LEU A 108 -15.11 1.70 18.00
C LEU A 108 -14.11 0.77 18.71
N VAL A 109 -13.93 0.95 20.00
CA VAL A 109 -13.01 0.12 20.81
C VAL A 109 -13.41 -1.35 20.77
N ARG A 110 -14.70 -1.66 20.80
CA ARG A 110 -15.18 -3.06 20.69
C ARG A 110 -14.80 -3.67 19.34
N TYR A 111 -15.03 -2.94 18.24
CA TYR A 111 -14.61 -3.39 16.91
C TYR A 111 -13.08 -3.58 16.82
N ASP A 112 -12.32 -2.66 17.38
CA ASP A 112 -10.85 -2.74 17.36
C ASP A 112 -10.36 -3.99 18.11
N ILE A 113 -10.91 -4.26 19.28
CA ILE A 113 -10.62 -5.49 20.04
C ILE A 113 -11.04 -6.73 19.26
N ASP A 114 -12.26 -6.79 18.74
CA ASP A 114 -12.79 -7.96 18.02
C ASP A 114 -12.00 -8.27 16.74
N ILE A 115 -11.53 -7.24 16.03
CA ILE A 115 -10.72 -7.35 14.82
C ILE A 115 -9.32 -7.88 15.14
N ASN A 116 -8.68 -7.34 16.20
CA ASN A 116 -7.28 -7.63 16.49
C ASN A 116 -7.10 -8.87 17.38
N ALA A 117 -8.10 -9.24 18.20
CA ALA A 117 -8.00 -10.37 19.13
C ALA A 117 -7.63 -11.71 18.46
N PRO A 118 -8.19 -12.11 17.31
CA PRO A 118 -7.83 -13.37 16.67
C PRO A 118 -6.34 -13.46 16.32
N TYR A 119 -5.78 -12.36 15.77
CA TYR A 119 -4.37 -12.29 15.44
C TYR A 119 -3.48 -12.20 16.67
N GLY A 120 -3.82 -11.32 17.62
CA GLY A 120 -3.09 -11.14 18.88
C GLY A 120 -3.01 -12.42 19.71
N ASN A 121 -4.13 -13.09 19.90
CA ASN A 121 -4.20 -14.37 20.63
C ASN A 121 -3.38 -15.47 19.92
N TYR A 122 -3.42 -15.48 18.59
CA TYR A 122 -2.62 -16.41 17.82
C TYR A 122 -1.12 -16.14 17.97
N MET A 123 -0.69 -14.88 17.89
CA MET A 123 0.71 -14.51 18.07
C MET A 123 1.23 -14.81 19.47
N LEU A 124 0.42 -14.58 20.52
CA LEU A 124 0.76 -14.96 21.90
C LEU A 124 0.99 -16.47 22.02
N LYS A 125 0.13 -17.28 21.38
CA LYS A 125 0.29 -18.73 21.33
C LYS A 125 1.61 -19.12 20.65
N VAL A 126 1.95 -18.48 19.52
CA VAL A 126 3.20 -18.76 18.79
C VAL A 126 4.43 -18.35 19.61
N GLN A 127 4.37 -17.19 20.25
CA GLN A 127 5.46 -16.68 21.09
C GLN A 127 5.75 -17.57 22.32
N SER A 128 4.72 -18.23 22.86
CA SER A 128 4.89 -19.16 24.00
C SER A 128 5.53 -20.51 23.64
N MET A 129 5.70 -20.80 22.34
CA MET A 129 6.32 -22.04 21.86
C MET A 129 7.84 -21.92 21.80
N SER A 130 8.57 -23.02 22.06
CA SER A 130 10.00 -23.11 21.79
C SER A 130 10.30 -23.04 20.27
N GLU A 131 11.55 -22.75 19.91
CA GLU A 131 11.98 -22.72 18.52
C GLU A 131 11.81 -24.08 17.84
N GLU A 132 12.13 -25.17 18.55
CA GLU A 132 11.95 -26.54 18.08
C GLU A 132 10.47 -26.87 17.80
N GLU A 133 9.56 -26.47 18.69
CA GLU A 133 8.12 -26.65 18.47
C GLU A 133 7.61 -25.85 17.28
N ARG A 134 8.08 -24.61 17.10
CA ARG A 134 7.72 -23.77 15.94
C ARG A 134 8.14 -24.40 14.64
N GLU A 135 9.35 -24.92 14.55
CA GLU A 135 9.83 -25.58 13.33
C GLU A 135 9.06 -26.87 13.03
N LYS A 136 8.81 -27.71 14.04
CA LYS A 136 8.00 -28.94 13.89
C LYS A 136 6.57 -28.68 13.42
N LYS A 137 5.99 -27.53 13.81
CA LYS A 137 4.59 -27.15 13.50
C LYS A 137 4.47 -26.06 12.42
N LYS A 138 5.49 -25.81 11.65
CA LYS A 138 5.56 -24.70 10.69
C LYS A 138 4.36 -24.63 9.73
N VAL A 139 3.90 -25.74 9.20
CA VAL A 139 2.73 -25.82 8.31
C VAL A 139 1.43 -25.50 9.08
N GLU A 140 1.26 -26.09 10.27
CA GLU A 140 0.10 -25.81 11.15
C GLU A 140 0.08 -24.32 11.57
N LEU A 141 1.25 -23.74 11.90
CA LEU A 141 1.37 -22.35 12.28
C LEU A 141 1.06 -21.42 11.10
N SER A 142 1.49 -21.74 9.89
CA SER A 142 1.13 -20.97 8.69
C SER A 142 -0.37 -20.99 8.43
N ALA A 143 -1.01 -22.15 8.55
CA ALA A 143 -2.46 -22.28 8.40
C ALA A 143 -3.22 -21.51 9.49
N GLY A 144 -2.76 -21.56 10.73
CA GLY A 144 -3.35 -20.83 11.86
C GLY A 144 -3.24 -19.31 11.69
N LEU A 145 -2.12 -18.81 11.18
CA LEU A 145 -1.92 -17.40 10.85
C LEU A 145 -2.91 -16.95 9.75
N MET A 146 -3.08 -17.77 8.72
CA MET A 146 -4.04 -17.50 7.65
C MET A 146 -5.48 -17.41 8.16
N ILE A 147 -5.89 -18.32 9.07
CA ILE A 147 -7.22 -18.29 9.69
C ILE A 147 -7.39 -17.01 10.53
N ALA A 148 -6.37 -16.62 11.32
CA ALA A 148 -6.41 -15.39 12.11
C ALA A 148 -6.53 -14.14 11.22
N ALA A 149 -5.79 -14.08 10.11
CA ALA A 149 -5.90 -13.01 9.12
C ALA A 149 -7.28 -12.96 8.45
N MET A 150 -7.86 -14.12 8.10
CA MET A 150 -9.23 -14.18 7.53
C MET A 150 -10.26 -13.61 8.51
N LYS A 151 -10.19 -13.96 9.80
CA LYS A 151 -11.09 -13.42 10.83
C LYS A 151 -10.94 -11.90 11.00
N MET A 152 -9.72 -11.41 10.94
CA MET A 152 -9.46 -9.96 10.93
C MET A 152 -10.12 -9.28 9.72
N MET A 153 -9.97 -9.86 8.52
CA MET A 153 -10.62 -9.35 7.31
C MET A 153 -12.15 -9.32 7.43
N GLU A 154 -12.76 -10.39 7.94
CA GLU A 154 -14.20 -10.47 8.19
C GLU A 154 -14.65 -9.38 9.18
N GLY A 155 -13.88 -9.14 10.24
CA GLY A 155 -14.14 -8.08 11.22
C GLY A 155 -14.10 -6.69 10.58
N VAL A 156 -13.07 -6.39 9.77
CA VAL A 156 -12.97 -5.12 9.04
C VAL A 156 -14.12 -4.95 8.07
N GLU A 157 -14.49 -5.98 7.30
CA GLU A 157 -15.63 -5.92 6.38
C GLU A 157 -16.95 -5.64 7.11
N LYS A 158 -17.14 -6.25 8.28
CA LYS A 158 -18.31 -6.04 9.13
C LYS A 158 -18.45 -4.58 9.55
N VAL A 159 -17.36 -3.90 9.93
CA VAL A 159 -17.38 -2.46 10.28
C VAL A 159 -17.94 -1.63 9.12
N PHE A 160 -17.45 -1.85 7.90
CA PHE A 160 -17.90 -1.09 6.72
C PHE A 160 -19.35 -1.40 6.32
N LYS A 161 -19.87 -2.56 6.69
CA LYS A 161 -21.24 -2.94 6.47
C LYS A 161 -22.19 -2.33 7.53
N ASP A 162 -21.82 -2.42 8.82
CA ASP A 162 -22.70 -2.11 9.93
C ASP A 162 -22.66 -0.62 10.33
N GLU A 163 -21.55 0.08 10.11
CA GLU A 163 -21.28 1.44 10.61
C GLU A 163 -21.28 2.52 9.49
N ARG A 164 -22.11 2.36 8.47
CA ARG A 164 -22.17 3.29 7.32
C ARG A 164 -22.51 4.72 7.70
N GLU A 165 -23.36 4.89 8.73
CA GLU A 165 -23.86 6.17 9.21
C GLU A 165 -23.04 6.74 10.39
N SER A 166 -21.87 6.17 10.67
CA SER A 166 -20.96 6.62 11.73
C SER A 166 -19.56 6.93 11.20
N LEU A 167 -18.68 7.47 12.04
CA LEU A 167 -17.27 7.71 11.70
C LEU A 167 -16.38 6.48 11.93
N ILE A 168 -16.87 5.43 12.57
CA ILE A 168 -16.07 4.26 12.96
C ILE A 168 -15.24 3.68 11.80
N PRO A 169 -15.76 3.55 10.55
CA PRO A 169 -14.97 3.06 9.43
C PRO A 169 -13.69 3.86 9.12
N VAL A 170 -13.61 5.14 9.53
CA VAL A 170 -12.38 5.95 9.33
C VAL A 170 -11.17 5.33 10.01
N ALA A 171 -11.36 4.70 11.17
CA ALA A 171 -10.28 4.05 11.91
C ALA A 171 -9.66 2.84 11.17
N PHE A 172 -10.41 2.23 10.25
CA PHE A 172 -10.04 1.01 9.53
C PHE A 172 -9.93 1.20 8.00
N ILE A 173 -10.01 2.44 7.51
CA ILE A 173 -10.13 2.69 6.06
C ILE A 173 -8.88 2.28 5.28
N SER A 174 -7.69 2.44 5.86
CA SER A 174 -6.42 2.04 5.24
C SER A 174 -6.36 0.52 5.08
N GLU A 175 -6.69 -0.19 6.14
CA GLU A 175 -6.74 -1.65 6.19
C GLU A 175 -7.78 -2.18 5.20
N TYR A 176 -8.97 -1.57 5.17
CA TYR A 176 -10.02 -1.95 4.22
C TYR A 176 -9.56 -1.82 2.77
N HIS A 177 -8.98 -0.69 2.39
CA HIS A 177 -8.48 -0.46 1.04
C HIS A 177 -7.38 -1.47 0.64
N GLN A 178 -6.43 -1.73 1.55
CA GLN A 178 -5.34 -2.67 1.31
C GLN A 178 -5.81 -4.13 1.21
N LEU A 179 -6.73 -4.56 2.08
CA LEU A 179 -7.19 -5.95 2.15
C LEU A 179 -8.17 -6.32 1.04
N PHE A 180 -9.05 -5.38 0.64
CA PHE A 180 -10.14 -5.67 -0.29
C PHE A 180 -9.94 -5.10 -1.70
N GLY A 181 -8.95 -4.25 -1.88
CA GLY A 181 -8.56 -3.67 -3.16
C GLY A 181 -9.52 -2.60 -3.68
N GLN A 182 -9.11 -1.97 -4.78
CA GLN A 182 -9.75 -0.77 -5.33
C GLN A 182 -11.22 -0.99 -5.73
N GLN A 183 -11.54 -2.12 -6.36
CA GLN A 183 -12.90 -2.36 -6.87
C GLN A 183 -13.93 -2.42 -5.74
N LYS A 184 -13.63 -3.12 -4.64
CA LYS A 184 -14.52 -3.22 -3.49
C LYS A 184 -14.60 -1.90 -2.74
N PHE A 185 -13.48 -1.19 -2.63
CA PHE A 185 -13.42 0.15 -2.06
C PHE A 185 -14.31 1.15 -2.84
N ASP A 186 -14.19 1.19 -4.17
CA ASP A 186 -15.05 2.03 -5.03
C ASP A 186 -16.54 1.70 -4.83
N SER A 187 -16.91 0.42 -4.69
CA SER A 187 -18.30 0.01 -4.48
C SER A 187 -18.89 0.51 -3.16
N VAL A 188 -18.08 0.55 -2.11
CA VAL A 188 -18.48 1.11 -0.80
C VAL A 188 -18.63 2.62 -0.89
N LEU A 189 -17.69 3.32 -1.53
CA LEU A 189 -17.73 4.77 -1.72
C LEU A 189 -18.94 5.20 -2.56
N ALA A 190 -19.38 4.40 -3.53
CA ALA A 190 -20.56 4.66 -4.33
C ALA A 190 -21.85 4.76 -3.50
N THR A 191 -21.89 4.18 -2.29
CA THR A 191 -23.01 4.30 -1.35
C THR A 191 -23.05 5.66 -0.62
N LYS A 192 -22.06 6.52 -0.83
CA LYS A 192 -21.91 7.85 -0.21
C LYS A 192 -21.98 7.81 1.33
N PRO A 193 -21.18 7.00 2.00
CA PRO A 193 -21.23 6.88 3.46
C PRO A 193 -20.79 8.17 4.14
N VAL A 194 -21.34 8.46 5.33
CA VAL A 194 -21.05 9.68 6.11
C VAL A 194 -19.56 9.84 6.37
N TRP A 195 -18.88 8.77 6.73
CA TRP A 195 -17.44 8.76 7.04
C TRP A 195 -16.54 9.18 5.87
N ALA A 196 -16.99 9.05 4.61
CA ALA A 196 -16.19 9.44 3.44
C ALA A 196 -15.84 10.94 3.40
N ASN A 197 -16.58 11.77 4.15
CA ASN A 197 -16.30 13.20 4.28
C ASN A 197 -15.24 13.54 5.32
N HIS A 198 -14.84 12.60 6.18
CA HIS A 198 -13.81 12.80 7.19
C HIS A 198 -12.44 13.09 6.54
N PRO A 199 -11.60 14.02 7.07
CA PRO A 199 -10.33 14.40 6.45
C PRO A 199 -9.38 13.23 6.19
N ILE A 200 -9.29 12.25 7.09
CA ILE A 200 -8.48 11.03 6.90
C ILE A 200 -9.01 10.21 5.72
N ALA A 201 -10.33 9.99 5.67
CA ALA A 201 -10.95 9.23 4.58
C ALA A 201 -10.74 9.93 3.23
N LYS A 202 -10.95 11.24 3.14
CA LYS A 202 -10.69 12.02 1.92
C LYS A 202 -9.27 11.84 1.40
N ARG A 203 -8.26 11.91 2.26
CA ARG A 203 -6.87 11.70 1.85
C ARG A 203 -6.65 10.30 1.25
N ILE A 204 -7.20 9.26 1.87
CA ILE A 204 -7.08 7.88 1.36
C ILE A 204 -7.82 7.72 0.04
N VAL A 205 -9.02 8.26 -0.08
CA VAL A 205 -9.80 8.26 -1.33
C VAL A 205 -9.06 8.99 -2.46
N GLU A 206 -8.49 10.16 -2.17
CA GLU A 206 -7.71 10.92 -3.15
C GLU A 206 -6.41 10.21 -3.55
N GLN A 207 -5.75 9.57 -2.59
CA GLN A 207 -4.57 8.76 -2.88
C GLN A 207 -4.92 7.57 -3.78
N ALA A 208 -5.95 6.81 -3.43
CA ALA A 208 -6.44 5.69 -4.23
C ALA A 208 -6.84 6.13 -5.65
N ALA A 209 -7.50 7.27 -5.79
CA ALA A 209 -7.84 7.83 -7.10
C ALA A 209 -6.61 8.23 -7.93
N ARG A 210 -5.58 8.78 -7.27
CA ARG A 210 -4.28 9.10 -7.93
C ARG A 210 -3.56 7.83 -8.39
N GLU A 211 -3.50 6.81 -7.56
CA GLU A 211 -2.90 5.50 -7.89
C GLU A 211 -3.61 4.85 -9.09
N LYS A 212 -4.95 4.84 -9.07
CA LYS A 212 -5.78 4.36 -10.18
C LYS A 212 -5.54 5.15 -11.48
N ALA A 213 -5.45 6.47 -11.39
CA ALA A 213 -5.16 7.31 -12.57
C ALA A 213 -3.74 7.08 -13.11
N GLN A 214 -2.76 6.85 -12.24
CA GLN A 214 -1.40 6.50 -12.64
C GLN A 214 -1.35 5.12 -13.32
N GLU A 215 -2.03 4.13 -12.75
CA GLU A 215 -2.13 2.79 -13.35
C GLU A 215 -2.82 2.85 -14.72
N ALA A 216 -3.91 3.60 -14.84
CA ALA A 216 -4.59 3.80 -16.13
C ALA A 216 -3.65 4.45 -17.18
N LYS A 217 -2.82 5.42 -16.79
CA LYS A 217 -1.80 6.00 -17.67
C LYS A 217 -0.74 4.98 -18.08
N LYS A 218 -0.29 4.14 -17.15
CA LYS A 218 0.66 3.06 -17.48
C LYS A 218 0.05 2.08 -18.48
N GLN A 219 -1.20 1.69 -18.29
CA GLN A 219 -1.89 0.75 -19.18
C GLN A 219 -2.26 1.36 -20.54
N ALA A 220 -2.29 2.68 -20.68
CA ALA A 220 -2.63 3.36 -21.94
C ALA A 220 -1.68 3.06 -23.10
N ILE A 221 -0.47 2.58 -22.83
CA ILE A 221 0.47 2.16 -23.88
C ILE A 221 0.16 0.77 -24.44
N VAL A 222 -0.66 -0.03 -23.77
CA VAL A 222 -1.08 -1.34 -24.27
C VAL A 222 -1.92 -1.15 -25.53
N GLY A 223 -1.57 -1.87 -26.56
CA GLY A 223 -2.14 -1.73 -27.91
C GLY A 223 -1.35 -0.82 -28.85
N GLN A 224 -0.36 -0.06 -28.34
CA GLN A 224 0.51 0.79 -29.13
C GLN A 224 1.77 0.03 -29.60
N GLN A 225 2.46 0.57 -30.60
CA GLN A 225 3.80 0.11 -30.98
C GLN A 225 4.80 0.50 -29.89
N PHE A 226 5.80 -0.36 -29.66
CA PHE A 226 6.88 0.01 -28.75
C PHE A 226 7.62 1.25 -29.25
N THR A 227 8.17 2.03 -28.33
CA THR A 227 9.02 3.16 -28.67
C THR A 227 10.48 2.73 -28.57
N ASP A 228 11.25 2.97 -29.62
CA ASP A 228 12.66 2.60 -29.62
C ASP A 228 13.47 3.45 -28.64
N LEU A 229 14.48 2.86 -28.05
CA LEU A 229 15.47 3.53 -27.20
C LEU A 229 16.83 2.86 -27.39
N GLU A 230 17.90 3.52 -26.97
CA GLU A 230 19.27 3.03 -27.12
C GLU A 230 19.99 3.10 -25.77
N GLU A 231 20.50 1.95 -25.32
CA GLU A 231 21.26 1.80 -24.09
C GLU A 231 22.43 0.82 -24.28
N PRO A 232 23.52 0.96 -23.52
CA PRO A 232 24.64 0.02 -23.61
C PRO A 232 24.34 -1.32 -22.93
N ASP A 233 24.91 -2.39 -23.46
CA ASP A 233 24.92 -3.71 -22.85
C ASP A 233 25.98 -3.84 -21.72
N THR A 234 26.14 -5.05 -21.21
CA THR A 234 27.11 -5.36 -20.15
C THR A 234 28.57 -5.07 -20.53
N ASP A 235 28.89 -5.06 -21.82
CA ASP A 235 30.22 -4.78 -22.35
C ASP A 235 30.40 -3.30 -22.71
N GLY A 236 29.33 -2.52 -22.65
CA GLY A 236 29.32 -1.09 -22.99
C GLY A 236 29.03 -0.81 -24.46
N LYS A 237 28.64 -1.82 -25.24
CA LYS A 237 28.24 -1.65 -26.62
C LYS A 237 26.80 -1.14 -26.69
N MET A 238 26.58 -0.08 -27.45
CA MET A 238 25.26 0.52 -27.65
C MET A 238 24.36 -0.40 -28.47
N HIS A 239 23.13 -0.58 -28.01
CA HIS A 239 22.08 -1.34 -28.68
C HIS A 239 20.76 -0.59 -28.68
N LYS A 240 20.05 -0.68 -29.79
CA LYS A 240 18.67 -0.23 -29.89
C LYS A 240 17.72 -1.33 -29.44
N LEU A 241 16.67 -0.97 -28.74
CA LEU A 241 15.64 -1.94 -28.33
C LEU A 241 15.02 -2.64 -29.55
N SER A 242 14.94 -1.94 -30.70
CA SER A 242 14.48 -2.47 -31.98
C SER A 242 15.37 -3.59 -32.55
N GLU A 243 16.56 -3.83 -32.02
CA GLU A 243 17.37 -5.01 -32.39
C GLU A 243 16.77 -6.31 -31.87
N PHE A 244 16.03 -6.24 -30.78
CA PHE A 244 15.46 -7.38 -30.07
C PHE A 244 13.94 -7.48 -30.21
N VAL A 245 13.23 -6.35 -30.26
CA VAL A 245 11.77 -6.25 -30.28
C VAL A 245 11.26 -6.07 -31.71
N GLY A 246 10.10 -6.66 -32.05
CA GLY A 246 9.51 -6.55 -33.39
C GLY A 246 10.25 -7.34 -34.46
N LYS A 247 10.98 -8.40 -34.07
CA LYS A 247 11.78 -9.27 -34.96
C LYS A 247 11.23 -10.70 -35.07
N GLY A 248 9.92 -10.85 -35.00
CA GLY A 248 9.28 -12.15 -35.14
C GLY A 248 9.20 -12.98 -33.86
N LYS A 249 9.68 -12.44 -32.74
CA LYS A 249 9.59 -13.07 -31.41
C LYS A 249 8.65 -12.29 -30.50
N TRP A 250 8.08 -12.99 -29.51
CA TRP A 250 7.48 -12.38 -28.35
C TRP A 250 8.57 -11.95 -27.37
N VAL A 251 8.57 -10.72 -26.90
CA VAL A 251 9.62 -10.19 -26.01
C VAL A 251 9.01 -9.62 -24.77
N LEU A 252 9.51 -10.07 -23.61
CA LEU A 252 9.29 -9.40 -22.34
C LEU A 252 10.38 -8.34 -22.15
N VAL A 253 10.02 -7.07 -22.23
CA VAL A 253 10.89 -5.97 -21.83
C VAL A 253 10.72 -5.76 -20.35
N ASP A 254 11.71 -6.18 -19.56
CA ASP A 254 11.64 -6.22 -18.09
C ASP A 254 12.43 -5.06 -17.48
N PHE A 255 11.74 -4.23 -16.67
CA PHE A 255 12.33 -3.09 -15.97
C PHE A 255 12.66 -3.50 -14.53
N TRP A 256 13.94 -3.56 -14.21
CA TRP A 256 14.43 -4.12 -12.96
C TRP A 256 15.66 -3.39 -12.41
N ALA A 257 16.15 -3.77 -11.23
CA ALA A 257 17.46 -3.36 -10.72
C ALA A 257 17.99 -4.38 -9.70
N SER A 258 19.32 -4.42 -9.51
CA SER A 258 19.97 -5.32 -8.55
C SER A 258 19.57 -5.02 -7.10
N TRP A 259 19.29 -3.79 -6.76
CA TRP A 259 18.85 -3.32 -5.43
C TRP A 259 17.34 -3.49 -5.19
N CYS A 260 16.57 -3.88 -6.21
CA CYS A 260 15.12 -4.03 -6.11
C CYS A 260 14.75 -5.41 -5.55
N GLY A 261 14.47 -5.51 -4.26
CA GLY A 261 14.09 -6.76 -3.59
C GLY A 261 12.91 -7.48 -4.27
N PRO A 262 11.78 -6.81 -4.55
CA PRO A 262 10.65 -7.43 -5.27
C PRO A 262 11.02 -7.92 -6.68
N CYS A 263 11.93 -7.21 -7.40
CA CYS A 263 12.42 -7.68 -8.71
C CYS A 263 13.18 -9.00 -8.54
N MET A 264 14.06 -9.10 -7.53
CA MET A 264 14.82 -10.31 -7.25
C MET A 264 13.93 -11.51 -6.86
N GLN A 265 12.76 -11.25 -6.29
CA GLN A 265 11.75 -12.28 -5.98
C GLN A 265 11.00 -12.75 -7.24
N GLU A 266 10.83 -11.86 -8.24
CA GLU A 266 10.17 -12.17 -9.50
C GLU A 266 11.09 -12.90 -10.50
N MET A 267 12.43 -12.72 -10.43
CA MET A 267 13.39 -13.33 -11.37
C MET A 267 13.23 -14.85 -11.57
N PRO A 268 13.01 -15.68 -10.53
CA PRO A 268 12.77 -17.11 -10.74
C PRO A 268 11.57 -17.39 -11.66
N ASN A 269 10.53 -16.58 -11.60
CA ASN A 269 9.35 -16.70 -12.43
C ASN A 269 9.63 -16.28 -13.89
N VAL A 270 10.42 -15.22 -14.09
CA VAL A 270 10.88 -14.80 -15.43
C VAL A 270 11.80 -15.86 -16.03
N SER A 271 12.74 -16.41 -15.25
CA SER A 271 13.65 -17.48 -15.70
C SER A 271 12.87 -18.74 -16.12
N ALA A 272 11.88 -19.16 -15.33
CA ALA A 272 11.03 -20.31 -15.68
C ALA A 272 10.25 -20.07 -16.99
N ALA A 273 9.76 -18.83 -17.20
CA ALA A 273 9.11 -18.44 -18.45
C ALA A 273 10.09 -18.50 -19.64
N TYR A 274 11.30 -17.96 -19.45
CA TYR A 274 12.34 -18.00 -20.47
C TYR A 274 12.73 -19.45 -20.84
N GLU A 275 13.05 -20.30 -19.87
CA GLU A 275 13.38 -21.70 -20.09
C GLU A 275 12.29 -22.45 -20.85
N LYS A 276 11.03 -22.24 -20.48
CA LYS A 276 9.89 -22.96 -21.06
C LYS A 276 9.56 -22.52 -22.49
N TYR A 277 9.68 -21.22 -22.79
CA TYR A 277 9.14 -20.65 -24.03
C TYR A 277 10.18 -20.09 -24.98
N HIS A 278 11.46 -19.96 -24.61
CA HIS A 278 12.50 -19.40 -25.47
C HIS A 278 12.61 -20.14 -26.81
N ALA A 279 12.66 -21.48 -26.79
CA ALA A 279 12.70 -22.29 -27.99
C ALA A 279 11.43 -22.20 -28.85
N LYS A 280 10.33 -21.68 -28.28
CA LYS A 280 9.05 -21.45 -28.98
C LYS A 280 8.91 -20.03 -29.55
N GLY A 281 9.94 -19.19 -29.43
CA GLY A 281 9.93 -17.81 -29.95
C GLY A 281 9.61 -16.74 -28.91
N PHE A 282 9.84 -17.02 -27.62
CA PHE A 282 9.83 -16.03 -26.55
C PHE A 282 11.25 -15.55 -26.23
N ASP A 283 11.40 -14.27 -25.90
CA ASP A 283 12.68 -13.74 -25.44
C ASP A 283 12.45 -12.72 -24.30
N VAL A 284 13.53 -12.33 -23.63
CA VAL A 284 13.53 -11.30 -22.59
C VAL A 284 14.62 -10.27 -22.88
N VAL A 285 14.33 -8.99 -22.63
CA VAL A 285 15.32 -7.91 -22.60
C VAL A 285 15.19 -7.18 -21.27
N GLY A 286 16.20 -7.24 -20.42
CA GLY A 286 16.24 -6.54 -19.15
C GLY A 286 16.76 -5.12 -19.32
N LEU A 287 15.94 -4.12 -18.99
CA LEU A 287 16.34 -2.72 -18.88
C LEU A 287 16.57 -2.37 -17.42
N SER A 288 17.85 -2.17 -17.04
CA SER A 288 18.22 -2.01 -15.64
C SER A 288 18.19 -0.56 -15.17
N PHE A 289 17.63 -0.36 -13.98
CA PHE A 289 17.61 0.90 -13.24
C PHE A 289 18.76 0.98 -12.20
N ASP A 290 19.84 0.26 -12.44
CA ASP A 290 21.05 0.36 -11.62
C ASP A 290 21.80 1.68 -11.91
N ASN A 291 22.57 2.14 -10.92
CA ASN A 291 23.48 3.27 -11.05
C ASN A 291 24.94 2.88 -10.86
N LYS A 292 25.21 1.57 -10.71
CA LYS A 292 26.55 0.98 -10.58
C LYS A 292 26.64 -0.32 -11.35
N LYS A 293 27.69 -0.48 -12.12
CA LYS A 293 27.90 -1.64 -13.01
C LYS A 293 28.14 -2.95 -12.23
N GLU A 294 28.95 -2.91 -11.19
CA GLU A 294 29.33 -4.13 -10.45
C GLU A 294 28.14 -4.85 -9.79
N PRO A 295 27.25 -4.18 -9.01
CA PRO A 295 26.06 -4.84 -8.46
C PRO A 295 25.12 -5.38 -9.54
N TRP A 296 24.97 -4.67 -10.66
CA TRP A 296 24.18 -5.08 -11.80
C TRP A 296 24.70 -6.37 -12.41
N LEU A 297 25.99 -6.44 -12.78
CA LEU A 297 26.62 -7.63 -13.33
C LEU A 297 26.57 -8.80 -12.33
N LYS A 298 26.81 -8.52 -11.05
CA LYS A 298 26.70 -9.54 -10.01
C LYS A 298 25.30 -10.14 -9.92
N ALA A 299 24.28 -9.32 -9.96
CA ALA A 299 22.87 -9.79 -9.90
C ALA A 299 22.53 -10.65 -11.13
N ILE A 300 22.97 -10.26 -12.33
CA ILE A 300 22.80 -11.06 -13.55
C ILE A 300 23.40 -12.45 -13.39
N ALA A 301 24.64 -12.54 -12.88
CA ALA A 301 25.33 -13.79 -12.64
C ALA A 301 24.67 -14.62 -11.53
N ASP A 302 24.42 -14.03 -10.37
CA ASP A 302 23.86 -14.72 -9.21
C ASP A 302 22.44 -15.30 -9.49
N LYS A 303 21.67 -14.67 -10.35
CA LYS A 303 20.31 -15.08 -10.73
C LYS A 303 20.26 -15.91 -12.02
N ASN A 304 21.41 -16.14 -12.64
CA ASN A 304 21.54 -16.89 -13.90
C ASN A 304 20.56 -16.38 -14.97
N MET A 305 20.66 -15.09 -15.31
CA MET A 305 19.78 -14.42 -16.26
C MET A 305 20.44 -14.40 -17.66
N PRO A 306 20.14 -15.38 -18.57
CA PRO A 306 20.91 -15.61 -19.80
C PRO A 306 20.51 -14.70 -20.97
N TRP A 307 19.53 -13.83 -20.79
CA TRP A 307 19.02 -12.93 -21.83
C TRP A 307 19.80 -11.61 -21.89
N THR A 308 19.47 -10.77 -22.87
CA THR A 308 20.11 -9.46 -23.05
C THR A 308 19.77 -8.49 -21.92
N HIS A 309 20.77 -7.80 -21.41
CA HIS A 309 20.62 -6.76 -20.40
C HIS A 309 21.23 -5.45 -20.89
N LEU A 310 20.45 -4.38 -20.77
CA LEU A 310 20.87 -3.02 -21.14
C LEU A 310 20.72 -2.09 -19.93
N SER A 311 21.63 -1.10 -19.82
CA SER A 311 21.56 -0.07 -18.78
C SER A 311 22.46 1.10 -19.09
N ASP A 312 21.93 2.32 -19.03
CA ASP A 312 22.75 3.56 -19.09
C ASP A 312 23.31 3.95 -17.71
N LEU A 313 23.07 3.13 -16.67
CA LEU A 313 23.53 3.31 -15.29
C LEU A 313 23.10 4.65 -14.67
N LYS A 314 21.98 5.23 -15.09
CA LYS A 314 21.46 6.50 -14.56
C LYS A 314 20.36 6.32 -13.50
N GLY A 315 20.05 5.09 -13.10
CA GLY A 315 19.00 4.77 -12.13
C GLY A 315 17.63 5.26 -12.63
N TRP A 316 16.90 5.98 -11.79
CA TRP A 316 15.57 6.50 -12.18
C TRP A 316 15.58 7.55 -13.33
N ARG A 317 16.75 8.04 -13.74
CA ARG A 317 16.92 8.95 -14.85
C ARG A 317 17.30 8.25 -16.17
N THR A 318 17.13 6.94 -16.23
CA THR A 318 17.35 6.17 -17.46
C THR A 318 16.34 6.56 -18.53
N VAL A 319 16.73 6.43 -19.80
CA VAL A 319 15.87 6.69 -20.97
C VAL A 319 14.61 5.82 -20.91
N ALA A 320 14.72 4.59 -20.44
CA ALA A 320 13.57 3.68 -20.30
C ALA A 320 12.49 4.24 -19.35
N SER A 321 12.88 4.93 -18.24
CA SER A 321 11.94 5.58 -17.32
C SER A 321 11.12 6.66 -18.01
N GLU A 322 11.77 7.51 -18.81
CA GLU A 322 11.11 8.60 -19.52
C GLU A 322 10.21 8.08 -20.64
N VAL A 323 10.73 7.20 -21.50
CA VAL A 323 10.03 6.69 -22.68
C VAL A 323 8.78 5.91 -22.33
N TYR A 324 8.86 5.04 -21.31
CA TYR A 324 7.76 4.13 -20.94
C TYR A 324 7.00 4.57 -19.68
N GLY A 325 7.36 5.72 -19.09
CA GLY A 325 6.71 6.23 -17.87
C GLY A 325 6.86 5.27 -16.68
N VAL A 326 8.02 4.59 -16.56
CA VAL A 326 8.31 3.68 -15.47
C VAL A 326 8.68 4.47 -14.23
N ASN A 327 7.84 4.44 -13.21
CA ASN A 327 8.02 5.16 -11.94
C ASN A 327 8.13 4.23 -10.72
N SER A 328 8.02 2.94 -10.94
CA SER A 328 8.21 1.89 -9.93
C SER A 328 8.65 0.60 -10.62
N ILE A 329 9.49 -0.18 -9.96
CA ILE A 329 9.93 -1.51 -10.41
C ILE A 329 9.63 -2.55 -9.31
N PRO A 330 9.39 -3.82 -9.70
CA PRO A 330 9.40 -4.36 -11.05
C PRO A 330 8.25 -3.84 -11.92
N ASP A 331 8.47 -3.66 -13.22
CA ASP A 331 7.46 -3.40 -14.24
C ASP A 331 7.92 -4.09 -15.54
N ASN A 332 7.03 -4.35 -16.48
CA ASN A 332 7.43 -4.97 -17.75
C ASN A 332 6.40 -4.71 -18.84
N LEU A 333 6.82 -4.91 -20.07
CA LEU A 333 5.98 -4.89 -21.26
C LEU A 333 6.11 -6.22 -21.99
N LEU A 334 4.99 -6.86 -22.30
CA LEU A 334 4.99 -7.97 -23.23
C LEU A 334 4.69 -7.42 -24.64
N VAL A 335 5.63 -7.64 -25.55
CA VAL A 335 5.57 -7.13 -26.92
C VAL A 335 5.44 -8.31 -27.89
N ASP A 336 4.54 -8.17 -28.84
CA ASP A 336 4.30 -9.21 -29.87
C ASP A 336 5.38 -9.23 -30.97
N PRO A 337 5.39 -10.23 -31.86
CA PRO A 337 6.35 -10.36 -32.94
C PRO A 337 6.41 -9.17 -33.91
N GLN A 338 5.37 -8.33 -33.96
CA GLN A 338 5.27 -7.13 -34.78
C GLN A 338 5.66 -5.83 -34.05
N GLY A 339 6.00 -5.94 -32.75
CA GLY A 339 6.40 -4.80 -31.94
C GLY A 339 5.26 -4.08 -31.23
N LYS A 340 4.06 -4.67 -31.20
CA LYS A 340 2.92 -4.12 -30.47
C LYS A 340 2.95 -4.55 -29.01
N ILE A 341 2.79 -3.61 -28.09
CA ILE A 341 2.67 -3.88 -26.65
C ILE A 341 1.30 -4.51 -26.39
N VAL A 342 1.27 -5.74 -25.90
CA VAL A 342 0.02 -6.48 -25.67
C VAL A 342 -0.35 -6.62 -24.19
N ALA A 343 0.60 -6.38 -23.29
CA ALA A 343 0.36 -6.35 -21.86
C ALA A 343 1.46 -5.55 -21.15
N ARG A 344 1.17 -5.09 -19.92
CA ARG A 344 2.12 -4.45 -19.01
C ARG A 344 1.91 -4.95 -17.59
N GLY A 345 3.02 -5.05 -16.82
CA GLY A 345 3.01 -5.36 -15.40
C GLY A 345 2.65 -6.81 -15.08
N LEU A 346 2.97 -7.75 -15.99
CA LEU A 346 2.75 -9.18 -15.78
C LEU A 346 3.69 -9.73 -14.70
N ARG A 347 3.15 -10.45 -13.70
CA ARG A 347 3.95 -11.03 -12.61
C ARG A 347 3.40 -12.38 -12.17
N GLY A 348 4.28 -13.20 -11.58
CA GLY A 348 3.92 -14.49 -11.00
C GLY A 348 3.09 -15.32 -11.96
N GLN A 349 1.98 -15.87 -11.46
CA GLN A 349 1.08 -16.70 -12.26
C GLN A 349 0.50 -15.93 -13.46
N GLY A 350 0.28 -14.61 -13.37
CA GLY A 350 -0.24 -13.81 -14.49
C GLY A 350 0.68 -13.79 -15.72
N LEU A 351 2.01 -13.80 -15.53
CA LEU A 351 2.98 -13.95 -16.63
C LEU A 351 2.86 -15.34 -17.25
N GLN A 352 2.84 -16.39 -16.42
CA GLN A 352 2.74 -17.78 -16.89
C GLN A 352 1.44 -18.03 -17.67
N ASP A 353 0.31 -17.56 -17.15
CA ASP A 353 -1.00 -17.70 -17.79
C ASP A 353 -1.05 -16.99 -19.14
N LYS A 354 -0.47 -15.78 -19.22
CA LYS A 354 -0.40 -15.01 -20.46
C LYS A 354 0.43 -15.71 -21.52
N LEU A 355 1.60 -16.24 -21.15
CA LEU A 355 2.46 -16.99 -22.07
C LEU A 355 1.84 -18.33 -22.46
N LYS A 356 1.15 -19.02 -21.54
CA LYS A 356 0.38 -20.22 -21.85
C LYS A 356 -0.71 -19.94 -22.90
N GLN A 357 -1.42 -18.80 -22.81
CA GLN A 357 -2.41 -18.40 -23.82
C GLN A 357 -1.78 -18.19 -25.20
N ILE A 358 -0.53 -17.70 -25.26
CA ILE A 358 0.17 -17.39 -26.50
C ILE A 358 0.78 -18.63 -27.15
N PHE A 359 1.46 -19.45 -26.38
CA PHE A 359 2.29 -20.56 -26.89
C PHE A 359 1.64 -21.94 -26.74
N GLY A 360 0.52 -22.04 -26.04
CA GLY A 360 -0.01 -23.30 -25.58
C GLY A 360 0.80 -23.87 -24.41
N GLU A 361 0.56 -25.12 -24.04
CA GLU A 361 1.28 -25.81 -22.95
C GLU A 361 2.72 -26.15 -23.29
#